data_015e516cb657aa464efe8a7612c3dc79
#
_entry.id   015e516cb657aa464efe8a7612c3dc79
#
_cell.length_a   1.000
_cell.length_b   1.000
_cell.length_c   1.000
_cell.angle_alpha   90.00
_cell.angle_beta   90.00
_cell.angle_gamma   90.00
#
_symmetry.space_group_name_H-M   'P 1'
#
loop_
_entity.id
_entity.type
_entity.pdbx_description
1 polymer ?
#
loop_
_entity_poly.entity_id
_entity_poly.type
_entity_poly.pdbx_seq_one_letter_code
_entity_poly.pdbx_strand_id
1 'polypeptide(L)'
;MIICISGMPCSGKDEFSKVLAAKGFKVLRMRDIIKEMMDDAGVSIDRESMRTFSTSLRKKYGDDIVARLMAKRIKAARMSKGIAICGIRGEPEVLALKKLLDDSFLSVWMETRADIRFKRMMKRKRKDDPMDLKGFRKRESIEKGWGTESVRKHADVIISNEGSLADLRKSALLLISRLNTNA
;
A
#
# COMPACT_ATOMS: atom_id res chain seq x y z
N MET A 1 0.60 -6.99 -16.02
CA MET A 1 1.47 -7.05 -14.81
C MET A 1 0.86 -6.24 -13.68
N ILE A 2 0.89 -6.76 -12.45
CA ILE A 2 0.32 -6.10 -11.27
C ILE A 2 1.41 -6.04 -10.19
N ILE A 3 1.77 -4.83 -9.74
CA ILE A 3 2.76 -4.60 -8.69
C ILE A 3 2.04 -4.15 -7.43
N CYS A 4 2.12 -4.94 -6.39
CA CYS A 4 1.57 -4.62 -5.08
C CYS A 4 2.65 -4.00 -4.18
N ILE A 5 2.44 -2.76 -3.71
CA ILE A 5 3.41 -2.02 -2.92
C ILE A 5 2.94 -1.92 -1.48
N SER A 6 3.69 -2.55 -0.58
CA SER A 6 3.43 -2.61 0.86
C SER A 6 4.57 -2.02 1.67
N GLY A 7 4.35 -1.82 2.96
CA GLY A 7 5.36 -1.31 3.90
C GLY A 7 4.74 -0.40 4.96
N MET A 8 5.46 -0.13 6.01
CA MET A 8 5.01 0.71 7.14
C MET A 8 4.77 2.17 6.72
N PRO A 9 4.03 2.97 7.49
CA PRO A 9 3.84 4.39 7.21
C PRO A 9 5.18 5.12 7.01
N CYS A 10 5.24 6.03 6.02
CA CYS A 10 6.44 6.77 5.63
C CYS A 10 7.62 5.94 5.08
N SER A 11 7.40 4.68 4.70
CA SER A 11 8.43 3.86 4.04
C SER A 11 8.73 4.24 2.59
N GLY A 12 8.01 5.19 1.99
CA GLY A 12 8.25 5.67 0.62
C GLY A 12 7.33 5.09 -0.46
N LYS A 13 6.32 4.30 -0.09
CA LYS A 13 5.34 3.72 -1.04
C LYS A 13 4.73 4.74 -2.00
N ASP A 14 4.35 5.92 -1.49
CA ASP A 14 3.72 6.96 -2.31
C ASP A 14 4.69 7.48 -3.39
N GLU A 15 5.97 7.67 -3.05
CA GLU A 15 6.98 8.13 -4.01
C GLU A 15 7.34 7.03 -5.02
N PHE A 16 7.43 5.78 -4.56
CA PHE A 16 7.65 4.64 -5.43
C PHE A 16 6.50 4.49 -6.44
N SER A 17 5.25 4.61 -5.99
CA SER A 17 4.08 4.53 -6.89
C SER A 17 4.02 5.68 -7.89
N LYS A 18 4.55 6.88 -7.57
CA LYS A 18 4.67 7.99 -8.53
C LYS A 18 5.63 7.65 -9.67
N VAL A 19 6.73 6.95 -9.38
CA VAL A 19 7.67 6.51 -10.42
C VAL A 19 6.99 5.50 -11.35
N LEU A 20 6.24 4.54 -10.80
CA LEU A 20 5.47 3.59 -11.60
C LEU A 20 4.42 4.31 -12.47
N ALA A 21 3.71 5.30 -11.89
CA ALA A 21 2.74 6.10 -12.64
C ALA A 21 3.40 6.84 -13.83
N ALA A 22 4.58 7.45 -13.62
CA ALA A 22 5.35 8.12 -14.66
C ALA A 22 5.82 7.15 -15.76
N LYS A 23 5.86 5.84 -15.50
CA LYS A 23 6.16 4.77 -16.45
C LYS A 23 4.92 4.12 -17.06
N GLY A 24 3.74 4.70 -16.82
CA GLY A 24 2.47 4.28 -17.43
C GLY A 24 1.67 3.24 -16.65
N PHE A 25 2.03 2.94 -15.40
CA PHE A 25 1.22 2.09 -14.54
C PHE A 25 0.02 2.88 -13.99
N LYS A 26 -1.16 2.26 -13.98
CA LYS A 26 -2.33 2.79 -13.27
C LYS A 26 -2.17 2.53 -11.78
N VAL A 27 -2.13 3.59 -10.97
CA VAL A 27 -1.99 3.47 -9.51
C VAL A 27 -3.37 3.38 -8.86
N LEU A 28 -3.64 2.28 -8.15
CA LEU A 28 -4.83 2.05 -7.35
C LEU A 28 -4.46 1.97 -5.87
N ARG A 29 -5.32 2.50 -5.00
CA ARG A 29 -5.07 2.49 -3.55
C ARG A 29 -6.20 1.74 -2.84
N MET A 30 -5.84 0.82 -1.94
CA MET A 30 -6.82 0.07 -1.14
C MET A 30 -7.76 1.00 -0.37
N ARG A 31 -7.25 2.11 0.14
CA ARG A 31 -8.06 3.10 0.86
C ARG A 31 -9.14 3.77 0.01
N ASP A 32 -8.96 3.82 -1.30
CA ASP A 32 -9.94 4.50 -2.17
C ASP A 32 -11.22 3.66 -2.28
N ILE A 33 -11.12 2.32 -2.21
CA ILE A 33 -12.28 1.43 -2.05
C ILE A 33 -13.08 1.77 -0.79
N ILE A 34 -12.38 1.95 0.34
CA ILE A 34 -13.03 2.29 1.62
C ILE A 34 -13.71 3.65 1.54
N LYS A 35 -13.04 4.65 0.93
CA LYS A 35 -13.60 6.00 0.79
C LYS A 35 -14.88 6.02 -0.05
N GLU A 36 -14.88 5.33 -1.18
CA GLU A 36 -16.05 5.21 -2.04
C GLU A 36 -17.22 4.55 -1.29
N MET A 37 -16.95 3.46 -0.56
CA MET A 37 -17.99 2.81 0.25
C MET A 37 -18.52 3.71 1.39
N MET A 38 -17.66 4.55 1.98
CA MET A 38 -18.07 5.52 3.00
C MET A 38 -18.90 6.64 2.40
N ASP A 39 -18.50 7.13 1.23
CA ASP A 39 -19.24 8.16 0.47
C ASP A 39 -20.64 7.67 0.09
N ASP A 40 -20.73 6.46 -0.47
CA ASP A 40 -21.98 5.79 -0.78
C ASP A 40 -22.90 5.59 0.46
N ALA A 41 -22.29 5.41 1.63
CA ALA A 41 -23.00 5.26 2.91
C ALA A 41 -23.27 6.59 3.63
N GLY A 42 -22.90 7.74 3.07
CA GLY A 42 -23.06 9.06 3.68
C GLY A 42 -22.21 9.27 4.94
N VAL A 43 -21.10 8.51 5.09
CA VAL A 43 -20.19 8.58 6.26
C VAL A 43 -19.07 9.56 5.99
N SER A 44 -18.81 10.49 6.92
CA SER A 44 -17.72 11.47 6.80
C SER A 44 -16.34 10.81 6.67
N ILE A 45 -15.51 11.33 5.75
CA ILE A 45 -14.19 10.75 5.43
C ILE A 45 -13.11 11.47 6.25
N ASP A 46 -12.88 10.98 7.45
CA ASP A 46 -11.73 11.33 8.30
C ASP A 46 -10.97 10.04 8.70
N ARG A 47 -9.86 10.19 9.42
CA ARG A 47 -9.02 9.04 9.79
C ARG A 47 -9.74 8.06 10.73
N GLU A 48 -10.47 8.57 11.73
CA GLU A 48 -11.11 7.75 12.74
C GLU A 48 -12.31 7.00 12.15
N SER A 49 -13.15 7.71 11.41
CA SER A 49 -14.28 7.14 10.68
C SER A 49 -13.82 6.08 9.68
N MET A 50 -12.74 6.34 8.91
CA MET A 50 -12.15 5.34 8.01
C MET A 50 -11.66 4.09 8.75
N ARG A 51 -11.03 4.25 9.94
CA ARG A 51 -10.58 3.12 10.75
C ARG A 51 -11.75 2.29 11.23
N THR A 52 -12.76 2.93 11.82
CA THR A 52 -13.97 2.29 12.34
C THR A 52 -14.71 1.56 11.22
N PHE A 53 -14.93 2.23 10.09
CA PHE A 53 -15.61 1.67 8.93
C PHE A 53 -14.85 0.45 8.36
N SER A 54 -13.54 0.58 8.18
CA SER A 54 -12.70 -0.53 7.70
C SER A 54 -12.72 -1.73 8.63
N THR A 55 -12.74 -1.50 9.96
CA THR A 55 -12.80 -2.57 10.96
C THR A 55 -14.16 -3.27 10.92
N SER A 56 -15.26 -2.52 10.86
CA SER A 56 -16.62 -3.05 10.75
C SER A 56 -16.80 -3.85 9.46
N LEU A 57 -16.26 -3.35 8.33
CA LEU A 57 -16.31 -4.01 7.04
C LEU A 57 -15.62 -5.38 7.09
N ARG A 58 -14.40 -5.43 7.67
CA ARG A 58 -13.65 -6.68 7.84
C ARG A 58 -14.35 -7.66 8.79
N LYS A 59 -14.88 -7.17 9.91
CA LYS A 59 -15.65 -7.99 10.84
C LYS A 59 -16.88 -8.63 10.18
N LYS A 60 -17.55 -7.90 9.27
CA LYS A 60 -18.77 -8.38 8.61
C LYS A 60 -18.49 -9.30 7.42
N TYR A 61 -17.45 -9.03 6.64
CA TYR A 61 -17.24 -9.67 5.34
C TYR A 61 -15.90 -10.42 5.20
N GLY A 62 -15.08 -10.45 6.26
CA GLY A 62 -13.74 -11.07 6.29
C GLY A 62 -12.60 -10.08 6.05
N ASP A 63 -11.42 -10.43 6.54
CA ASP A 63 -10.25 -9.55 6.53
C ASP A 63 -9.70 -9.23 5.13
N ASP A 64 -10.07 -10.04 4.14
CA ASP A 64 -9.68 -9.91 2.73
C ASP A 64 -10.68 -9.11 1.86
N ILE A 65 -11.78 -8.59 2.45
CA ILE A 65 -12.85 -7.95 1.68
C ILE A 65 -12.36 -6.84 0.75
N VAL A 66 -11.46 -5.96 1.23
CA VAL A 66 -10.96 -4.84 0.42
C VAL A 66 -10.11 -5.36 -0.74
N ALA A 67 -9.36 -6.43 -0.54
CA ALA A 67 -8.59 -7.09 -1.58
C ALA A 67 -9.50 -7.73 -2.65
N ARG A 68 -10.59 -8.39 -2.26
CA ARG A 68 -11.57 -8.94 -3.21
C ARG A 68 -12.23 -7.85 -4.05
N LEU A 69 -12.61 -6.73 -3.44
CA LEU A 69 -13.18 -5.58 -4.16
C LEU A 69 -12.13 -4.95 -5.11
N MET A 70 -10.87 -4.84 -4.66
CA MET A 70 -9.78 -4.35 -5.50
C MET A 70 -9.53 -5.28 -6.69
N ALA A 71 -9.48 -6.61 -6.48
CA ALA A 71 -9.31 -7.58 -7.56
C ALA A 71 -10.45 -7.49 -8.59
N LYS A 72 -11.70 -7.34 -8.14
CA LYS A 72 -12.86 -7.11 -9.02
C LYS A 72 -12.69 -5.84 -9.86
N ARG A 73 -12.23 -4.74 -9.25
CA ARG A 73 -11.94 -3.48 -9.94
C ARG A 73 -10.84 -3.64 -11.00
N ILE A 74 -9.78 -4.38 -10.67
CA ILE A 74 -8.66 -4.64 -11.58
C ILE A 74 -9.12 -5.43 -12.80
N LYS A 75 -9.91 -6.49 -12.59
CA LYS A 75 -10.45 -7.32 -13.68
C LYS A 75 -11.37 -6.52 -14.63
N ALA A 76 -12.07 -5.52 -14.11
CA ALA A 76 -12.91 -4.63 -14.91
C ALA A 76 -12.12 -3.51 -15.62
N ALA A 77 -10.88 -3.25 -15.22
CA ALA A 77 -10.07 -2.17 -15.78
C ALA A 77 -9.37 -2.62 -17.07
N ARG A 78 -9.55 -1.86 -18.17
CA ARG A 78 -8.68 -2.02 -19.35
C ARG A 78 -7.28 -1.52 -19.02
N MET A 79 -6.26 -2.38 -19.20
CA MET A 79 -4.88 -2.08 -18.86
C MET A 79 -4.05 -1.76 -20.11
N SER A 80 -3.25 -0.68 -20.07
CA SER A 80 -2.29 -0.36 -21.13
C SER A 80 -0.89 -0.93 -20.87
N LYS A 81 -0.35 -0.80 -19.66
CA LYS A 81 0.99 -1.32 -19.28
C LYS A 81 0.97 -2.19 -18.02
N GLY A 82 0.22 -1.79 -17.00
CA GLY A 82 0.15 -2.49 -15.74
C GLY A 82 -0.54 -1.70 -14.64
N ILE A 83 -0.73 -2.34 -13.50
CA ILE A 83 -1.36 -1.75 -12.32
C ILE A 83 -0.38 -1.77 -11.15
N ALA A 84 -0.32 -0.67 -10.39
CA ALA A 84 0.33 -0.59 -9.09
C ALA A 84 -0.74 -0.49 -8.01
N ILE A 85 -0.77 -1.44 -7.07
CA ILE A 85 -1.69 -1.44 -5.92
C ILE A 85 -0.92 -0.96 -4.69
N CYS A 86 -1.45 0.03 -3.97
CA CYS A 86 -0.83 0.57 -2.77
C CYS A 86 -1.72 0.41 -1.54
N GLY A 87 -1.11 0.11 -0.39
CA GLY A 87 -1.78 0.19 0.90
C GLY A 87 -2.41 -1.09 1.39
N ILE A 88 -1.88 -2.26 1.02
CA ILE A 88 -2.19 -3.54 1.68
C ILE A 88 -1.75 -3.45 3.13
N ARG A 89 -2.57 -3.96 4.04
CA ARG A 89 -2.41 -3.81 5.49
C ARG A 89 -2.39 -5.12 6.26
N GLY A 90 -2.57 -6.24 5.61
CA GLY A 90 -2.58 -7.54 6.28
C GLY A 90 -2.31 -8.71 5.35
N GLU A 91 -1.91 -9.81 5.96
CA GLU A 91 -1.66 -11.07 5.27
C GLU A 91 -2.88 -11.60 4.49
N PRO A 92 -4.13 -11.55 5.02
CA PRO A 92 -5.29 -11.99 4.26
C PRO A 92 -5.47 -11.23 2.95
N GLU A 93 -5.16 -9.93 2.92
CA GLU A 93 -5.30 -9.12 1.72
C GLU A 93 -4.26 -9.50 0.63
N VAL A 94 -3.00 -9.71 1.02
CA VAL A 94 -1.96 -10.07 0.04
C VAL A 94 -2.19 -11.48 -0.52
N LEU A 95 -2.60 -12.44 0.33
CA LEU A 95 -2.91 -13.79 -0.09
C LEU A 95 -4.11 -13.84 -1.03
N ALA A 96 -5.17 -13.09 -0.71
CA ALA A 96 -6.34 -12.98 -1.57
C ALA A 96 -5.99 -12.38 -2.94
N LEU A 97 -5.17 -11.30 -2.98
CA LEU A 97 -4.73 -10.71 -4.25
C LEU A 97 -3.85 -11.67 -5.06
N LYS A 98 -2.90 -12.36 -4.43
CA LYS A 98 -2.09 -13.40 -5.12
C LYS A 98 -2.98 -14.47 -5.75
N LYS A 99 -3.96 -14.99 -5.01
CA LYS A 99 -4.90 -16.02 -5.49
C LYS A 99 -5.81 -15.51 -6.61
N LEU A 100 -6.27 -14.26 -6.56
CA LEU A 100 -7.28 -13.72 -7.48
C LEU A 100 -6.68 -13.12 -8.77
N LEU A 101 -5.38 -12.76 -8.76
CA LEU A 101 -4.71 -12.04 -9.84
C LEU A 101 -3.59 -12.86 -10.52
N ASP A 102 -3.42 -14.10 -10.12
CA ASP A 102 -2.53 -15.12 -10.70
C ASP A 102 -1.06 -14.68 -10.86
N ASP A 103 -0.31 -15.31 -11.79
CA ASP A 103 1.13 -15.14 -12.00
C ASP A 103 1.54 -13.73 -12.42
N SER A 104 0.59 -12.86 -12.75
CA SER A 104 0.88 -11.47 -13.06
C SER A 104 1.10 -10.57 -11.83
N PHE A 105 0.99 -11.12 -10.60
CA PHE A 105 1.07 -10.39 -9.34
C PHE A 105 2.48 -10.45 -8.73
N LEU A 106 3.08 -9.28 -8.50
CA LEU A 106 4.35 -9.13 -7.79
C LEU A 106 4.16 -8.32 -6.51
N SER A 107 4.54 -8.89 -5.37
CA SER A 107 4.51 -8.21 -4.06
C SER A 107 5.83 -7.56 -3.74
N VAL A 108 5.82 -6.24 -3.51
CA VAL A 108 6.99 -5.43 -3.15
C VAL A 108 6.81 -4.88 -1.74
N TRP A 109 7.78 -5.15 -0.86
CA TRP A 109 7.86 -4.55 0.46
C TRP A 109 8.89 -3.43 0.50
N MET A 110 8.43 -2.24 0.94
CA MET A 110 9.30 -1.08 1.16
C MET A 110 9.84 -1.12 2.59
N GLU A 111 11.11 -1.51 2.73
CA GLU A 111 11.81 -1.56 4.01
C GLU A 111 12.37 -0.19 4.36
N THR A 112 12.13 0.28 5.58
CA THR A 112 12.71 1.53 6.10
C THR A 112 12.67 1.51 7.62
N ARG A 113 13.78 1.81 8.27
CA ARG A 113 13.88 1.86 9.73
C ARG A 113 12.90 2.87 10.32
N ALA A 114 12.46 2.59 11.55
CA ALA A 114 11.45 3.39 12.26
C ALA A 114 11.92 4.85 12.52
N ASP A 115 13.20 5.04 12.85
CA ASP A 115 13.76 6.38 13.08
C ASP A 115 13.72 7.26 11.82
N ILE A 116 14.03 6.68 10.65
CA ILE A 116 13.94 7.38 9.35
C ILE A 116 12.47 7.70 9.01
N ARG A 117 11.57 6.74 9.24
CA ARG A 117 10.13 6.95 8.98
C ARG A 117 9.53 8.02 9.90
N PHE A 118 9.97 8.07 11.16
CA PHE A 118 9.60 9.14 12.09
C PHE A 118 10.07 10.50 11.59
N LYS A 119 11.37 10.65 11.24
CA LYS A 119 11.92 11.89 10.68
C LYS A 119 11.16 12.34 9.43
N ARG A 120 10.83 11.42 8.53
CA ARG A 120 10.05 11.70 7.32
C ARG A 120 8.63 12.15 7.65
N MET A 121 7.98 11.56 8.66
CA MET A 121 6.65 11.94 9.12
C MET A 121 6.63 13.35 9.69
N MET A 122 7.60 13.70 10.54
CA MET A 122 7.74 15.04 11.10
C MET A 122 7.98 16.10 10.01
N LYS A 123 8.75 15.75 8.98
CA LYS A 123 9.03 16.68 7.86
C LYS A 123 7.82 16.90 6.95
N ARG A 124 7.00 15.88 6.68
CA ARG A 124 5.89 15.99 5.71
C ARG A 124 4.66 16.71 6.27
N LYS A 125 4.43 16.72 7.56
CA LYS A 125 3.39 17.46 8.30
C LYS A 125 1.98 17.41 7.68
N ARG A 126 1.49 16.23 7.32
CA ARG A 126 0.09 16.10 6.89
C ARG A 126 -0.84 16.39 8.06
N LYS A 127 -2.02 16.95 7.79
CA LYS A 127 -3.03 17.32 8.82
C LYS A 127 -3.32 16.20 9.83
N ASP A 128 -3.23 14.97 9.39
CA ASP A 128 -3.51 13.76 10.17
C ASP A 128 -2.25 13.03 10.67
N ASP A 129 -1.05 13.60 10.50
CA ASP A 129 0.18 13.01 11.03
C ASP A 129 0.35 13.31 12.52
N PRO A 130 0.89 12.35 13.30
CA PRO A 130 1.31 12.60 14.66
C PRO A 130 2.35 13.74 14.73
N MET A 131 2.31 14.51 15.81
CA MET A 131 3.20 15.65 16.02
C MET A 131 4.45 15.28 16.85
N ASP A 132 4.51 14.07 17.40
CA ASP A 132 5.56 13.62 18.30
C ASP A 132 5.86 12.11 18.17
N LEU A 133 6.89 11.66 18.91
CA LEU A 133 7.30 10.28 18.94
C LEU A 133 6.24 9.35 19.57
N LYS A 134 5.49 9.83 20.57
CA LYS A 134 4.44 9.05 21.23
C LYS A 134 3.30 8.74 20.25
N GLY A 135 2.87 9.74 19.53
CA GLY A 135 1.85 9.60 18.48
C GLY A 135 2.33 8.72 17.32
N PHE A 136 3.61 8.84 16.92
CA PHE A 136 4.21 7.95 15.93
C PHE A 136 4.18 6.48 16.38
N ARG A 137 4.62 6.19 17.61
CA ARG A 137 4.60 4.82 18.18
C ARG A 137 3.18 4.26 18.26
N LYS A 138 2.20 5.09 18.70
CA LYS A 138 0.79 4.69 18.72
C LYS A 138 0.30 4.32 17.32
N ARG A 139 0.67 5.10 16.31
CA ARG A 139 0.33 4.80 14.91
C ARG A 139 0.97 3.50 14.42
N GLU A 140 2.23 3.29 14.73
CA GLU A 140 2.93 2.04 14.40
C GLU A 140 2.27 0.82 15.03
N SER A 141 1.91 0.91 16.31
CA SER A 141 1.20 -0.16 17.02
C SER A 141 -0.13 -0.51 16.35
N ILE A 142 -0.89 0.49 15.91
CA ILE A 142 -2.14 0.28 15.17
C ILE A 142 -1.89 -0.45 13.84
N GLU A 143 -0.91 -0.02 13.06
CA GLU A 143 -0.58 -0.65 11.78
C GLU A 143 -0.08 -2.10 11.97
N LYS A 144 0.72 -2.35 13.02
CA LYS A 144 1.14 -3.71 13.42
C LYS A 144 -0.04 -4.57 13.84
N GLY A 145 -0.99 -4.00 14.61
CA GLY A 145 -2.22 -4.68 15.01
C GLY A 145 -3.10 -5.11 13.83
N TRP A 146 -3.02 -4.41 12.70
CA TRP A 146 -3.67 -4.84 11.45
C TRP A 146 -2.87 -5.89 10.67
N GLY A 147 -1.69 -6.26 11.15
CA GLY A 147 -0.83 -7.25 10.50
C GLY A 147 -0.03 -6.68 9.32
N THR A 148 0.19 -5.35 9.25
CA THR A 148 0.93 -4.75 8.13
C THR A 148 2.34 -5.34 8.00
N GLU A 149 3.03 -5.63 9.11
CA GLU A 149 4.37 -6.24 9.07
C GLU A 149 4.36 -7.70 8.57
N SER A 150 3.27 -8.45 8.76
CA SER A 150 3.18 -9.83 8.26
C SER A 150 3.21 -9.91 6.73
N VAL A 151 2.76 -8.85 6.04
CA VAL A 151 2.82 -8.76 4.58
C VAL A 151 4.26 -8.90 4.05
N ARG A 152 5.26 -8.49 4.84
CA ARG A 152 6.69 -8.62 4.49
C ARG A 152 7.10 -10.06 4.17
N LYS A 153 6.53 -11.04 4.87
CA LYS A 153 6.82 -12.47 4.67
C LYS A 153 6.37 -12.98 3.28
N HIS A 154 5.42 -12.28 2.67
CA HIS A 154 4.86 -12.62 1.37
C HIS A 154 5.40 -11.74 0.23
N ALA A 155 6.39 -10.90 0.53
CA ALA A 155 7.01 -10.06 -0.48
C ALA A 155 7.95 -10.87 -1.38
N ASP A 156 7.75 -10.75 -2.68
CA ASP A 156 8.62 -11.35 -3.70
C ASP A 156 9.89 -10.49 -3.87
N VAL A 157 9.78 -9.19 -3.58
CA VAL A 157 10.90 -8.22 -3.61
C VAL A 157 10.87 -7.33 -2.38
N ILE A 158 12.02 -7.17 -1.72
CA ILE A 158 12.21 -6.20 -0.63
C ILE A 158 13.11 -5.08 -1.15
N ILE A 159 12.62 -3.83 -1.07
CA ILE A 159 13.37 -2.64 -1.45
C ILE A 159 13.70 -1.83 -0.21
N SER A 160 14.99 -1.73 0.11
CA SER A 160 15.46 -0.81 1.14
C SER A 160 15.33 0.63 0.67
N ASN A 161 14.68 1.49 1.49
CA ASN A 161 14.51 2.90 1.22
C ASN A 161 14.99 3.75 2.39
N GLU A 162 16.28 3.69 2.68
CA GLU A 162 16.92 4.45 3.75
C GLU A 162 17.74 5.63 3.22
N GLY A 163 18.00 5.66 1.93
CA GLY A 163 18.75 6.69 1.23
C GLY A 163 17.89 7.84 0.73
N SER A 164 18.36 8.47 -0.34
CA SER A 164 17.75 9.63 -0.98
C SER A 164 16.53 9.26 -1.85
N LEU A 165 15.79 10.29 -2.26
CA LEU A 165 14.71 10.13 -3.24
C LEU A 165 15.25 9.66 -4.60
N ALA A 166 16.50 10.04 -4.95
CA ALA A 166 17.13 9.59 -6.18
C ALA A 166 17.41 8.08 -6.15
N ASP A 167 17.88 7.55 -5.01
CA ASP A 167 18.10 6.11 -4.83
C ASP A 167 16.79 5.33 -4.94
N LEU A 168 15.71 5.83 -4.35
CA LEU A 168 14.40 5.23 -4.46
C LEU A 168 13.91 5.17 -5.92
N ARG A 169 14.10 6.28 -6.66
CA ARG A 169 13.76 6.33 -8.09
C ARG A 169 14.56 5.33 -8.90
N LYS A 170 15.88 5.22 -8.65
CA LYS A 170 16.75 4.24 -9.28
C LYS A 170 16.26 2.81 -9.01
N SER A 171 15.93 2.48 -7.76
CA SER A 171 15.40 1.16 -7.39
C SER A 171 14.09 0.84 -8.11
N ALA A 172 13.18 1.81 -8.22
CA ALA A 172 11.92 1.63 -8.96
C ALA A 172 12.16 1.37 -10.47
N LEU A 173 13.07 2.10 -11.08
CA LEU A 173 13.41 1.93 -12.49
C LEU A 173 14.10 0.59 -12.76
N LEU A 174 14.99 0.15 -11.86
CA LEU A 174 15.62 -1.17 -11.93
C LEU A 174 14.60 -2.31 -11.80
N LEU A 175 13.61 -2.18 -10.92
CA LEU A 175 12.55 -3.17 -10.83
C LEU A 175 11.78 -3.26 -12.15
N ILE A 176 11.36 -2.13 -12.72
CA ILE A 176 10.62 -2.10 -13.98
C ILE A 176 11.43 -2.71 -15.13
N SER A 177 12.74 -2.40 -15.22
CA SER A 177 13.58 -2.95 -16.29
C SER A 177 13.68 -4.47 -16.21
N ARG A 178 13.89 -5.03 -15.00
CA ARG A 178 13.93 -6.49 -14.80
C ARG A 178 12.62 -7.19 -15.18
N LEU A 179 11.48 -6.55 -14.91
CA LEU A 179 10.17 -7.11 -15.23
C LEU A 179 9.89 -7.09 -16.75
N ASN A 180 10.44 -6.12 -17.47
CA ASN A 180 10.31 -6.06 -18.93
C ASN A 180 11.26 -7.06 -19.66
N THR A 181 12.35 -7.50 -18.99
CA THR A 181 13.31 -8.45 -19.57
C THR A 181 12.81 -9.90 -19.41
N ASN A 182 11.91 -10.15 -18.45
CA ASN A 182 11.37 -11.48 -18.16
C ASN A 182 9.95 -11.70 -18.73
N ALA A 183 9.42 -10.76 -19.50
CA ALA A 183 8.13 -10.80 -20.19
C ALA A 183 8.31 -11.01 -21.68
#